data_98154bfe7a3e1a28e7e6c94462d07a9d
#
_entry.id   98154bfe7a3e1a28e7e6c94462d07a9d
#
_cell.length_a   1.000
_cell.length_b   1.000
_cell.length_c   1.000
_cell.angle_alpha   90.00
_cell.angle_beta   90.00
_cell.angle_gamma   90.00
#
_symmetry.space_group_name_H-M   'P 1'
#
loop_
_entity.id
_entity.type
_entity.pdbx_description
1 polymer ?
#
loop_
_entity_poly.entity_id
_entity_poly.type
_entity_poly.pdbx_seq_one_letter_code
_entity_poly.pdbx_strand_id
1 'polypeptide(L)' 'MGRHNGWANYDTWLVVVWLSNDERNYHRMRSLNRAEIDELLLDDIERAFYYGSDKEVINFDNVDMYEIKGMMLEELE' A
#
# COMPACT_ATOMS: atom_id res chain seq x y z
N MET A 1 4.22 7.27 19.59
CA MET A 1 5.57 7.24 19.11
C MET A 1 5.73 6.30 17.93
N GLY A 2 6.52 6.63 16.94
CA GLY A 2 6.81 5.75 15.85
C GLY A 2 5.89 5.84 14.65
N ARG A 3 4.80 6.58 14.74
CA ARG A 3 3.96 6.77 13.56
C ARG A 3 4.62 7.80 12.63
N HIS A 4 4.47 7.57 11.33
CA HIS A 4 5.04 8.43 10.32
C HIS A 4 3.90 9.02 9.47
N ASN A 5 3.69 10.32 9.58
CA ASN A 5 2.63 11.03 8.86
C ASN A 5 1.25 10.36 9.04
N GLY A 6 0.98 9.85 10.23
CA GLY A 6 -0.28 9.19 10.54
C GLY A 6 -0.31 7.70 10.26
N TRP A 7 0.77 7.15 9.69
CA TRP A 7 0.87 5.72 9.37
C TRP A 7 1.77 5.02 10.39
N ALA A 8 1.65 3.70 10.51
CA ALA A 8 2.33 2.93 11.54
C ALA A 8 3.85 3.14 11.54
N ASN A 9 4.46 3.27 10.37
CA ASN A 9 5.90 3.48 10.25
C ASN A 9 6.23 4.05 8.88
N TYR A 10 7.52 4.33 8.67
CA TYR A 10 8.02 4.89 7.42
C TYR A 10 7.74 3.96 6.22
N ASP A 11 7.94 2.65 6.39
CA ASP A 11 7.74 1.72 5.29
C ASP A 11 6.29 1.68 4.84
N THR A 12 5.36 1.68 5.78
CA THR A 12 3.92 1.74 5.48
C THR A 12 3.59 3.03 4.75
N TRP A 13 4.13 4.16 5.22
CA TRP A 13 3.92 5.45 4.59
C TRP A 13 4.42 5.45 3.14
N LEU A 14 5.62 4.90 2.89
CA LEU A 14 6.16 4.84 1.53
C LEU A 14 5.24 4.05 0.60
N VAL A 15 4.73 2.91 1.07
CA VAL A 15 3.79 2.12 0.26
C VAL A 15 2.55 2.95 -0.06
N VAL A 16 1.98 3.63 0.94
CA VAL A 16 0.81 4.46 0.72
C VAL A 16 1.08 5.55 -0.31
N VAL A 17 2.23 6.21 -0.20
CA VAL A 17 2.61 7.27 -1.15
C VAL A 17 2.66 6.71 -2.58
N TRP A 18 3.31 5.56 -2.75
CA TRP A 18 3.41 4.95 -4.08
C TRP A 18 2.06 4.51 -4.62
N LEU A 19 1.22 3.90 -3.79
CA LEU A 19 -0.10 3.46 -4.23
C LEU A 19 -1.01 4.62 -4.58
N SER A 20 -0.85 5.74 -3.89
CA SER A 20 -1.73 6.90 -4.09
C SER A 20 -1.25 7.82 -5.19
N ASN A 21 0.07 7.99 -5.34
CA ASN A 21 0.62 9.03 -6.22
C ASN A 21 1.07 8.52 -7.59
N ASP A 22 1.36 7.22 -7.71
CA ASP A 22 1.69 6.66 -9.02
C ASP A 22 0.37 6.31 -9.72
N GLU A 23 0.17 6.88 -10.90
CA GLU A 23 -1.08 6.73 -11.63
C GLU A 23 -1.40 5.27 -11.94
N ARG A 24 -0.40 4.48 -12.32
CA ARG A 24 -0.60 3.06 -12.63
C ARG A 24 -1.08 2.30 -11.40
N ASN A 25 -0.45 2.58 -10.26
CA ASN A 25 -0.82 1.94 -9.00
C ASN A 25 -2.21 2.38 -8.55
N TYR A 26 -2.49 3.66 -8.68
CA TYR A 26 -3.80 4.19 -8.30
C TYR A 26 -4.91 3.52 -9.09
N HIS A 27 -4.74 3.42 -10.41
CA HIS A 27 -5.75 2.75 -11.26
C HIS A 27 -5.89 1.27 -10.93
N ARG A 28 -4.78 0.59 -10.67
CA ARG A 28 -4.82 -0.82 -10.28
C ARG A 28 -5.57 -1.00 -8.96
N MET A 29 -5.25 -0.15 -7.99
CA MET A 29 -5.92 -0.19 -6.69
C MET A 29 -7.42 0.02 -6.83
N ARG A 30 -7.82 1.00 -7.65
CA ARG A 30 -9.23 1.31 -7.86
C ARG A 30 -9.97 0.22 -8.63
N SER A 31 -9.25 -0.65 -9.32
CA SER A 31 -9.87 -1.74 -10.06
C SER A 31 -10.22 -2.95 -9.19
N LEU A 32 -9.71 -2.98 -7.95
CA LEU A 32 -9.97 -4.08 -7.03
C LEU A 32 -11.31 -3.87 -6.33
N ASN A 33 -12.06 -4.96 -6.13
CA ASN A 33 -13.27 -4.90 -5.34
C ASN A 33 -12.94 -5.21 -3.87
N ARG A 34 -13.93 -5.05 -2.99
CA ARG A 34 -13.73 -5.24 -1.56
C ARG A 34 -13.21 -6.64 -1.23
N ALA A 35 -13.77 -7.67 -1.87
CA ALA A 35 -13.33 -9.04 -1.61
C ALA A 35 -11.89 -9.26 -2.02
N GLU A 36 -11.50 -8.70 -3.15
CA GLU A 36 -10.11 -8.80 -3.61
C GLU A 36 -9.15 -8.10 -2.67
N ILE A 37 -9.55 -6.93 -2.15
CA ILE A 37 -8.72 -6.21 -1.19
C ILE A 37 -8.57 -7.02 0.10
N ASP A 38 -9.65 -7.62 0.57
CA ASP A 38 -9.60 -8.42 1.81
C ASP A 38 -8.66 -9.61 1.68
N GLU A 39 -8.51 -10.16 0.48
CA GLU A 39 -7.67 -11.32 0.24
C GLU A 39 -6.21 -10.98 -0.06
N LEU A 40 -5.88 -9.70 -0.21
CA LEU A 40 -4.50 -9.30 -0.52
C LEU A 40 -3.54 -9.72 0.58
N LEU A 41 -2.39 -10.23 0.15
CA LEU A 41 -1.28 -10.58 1.03
C LEU A 41 -0.16 -9.57 0.84
N LEU A 42 0.78 -9.54 1.78
CA LEU A 42 1.93 -8.66 1.70
C LEU A 42 2.72 -8.88 0.41
N ASP A 43 2.86 -10.14 -0.02
CA ASP A 43 3.52 -10.47 -1.29
C ASP A 43 2.83 -9.80 -2.47
N ASP A 44 1.50 -9.73 -2.44
CA ASP A 44 0.75 -9.10 -3.52
C ASP A 44 1.04 -7.60 -3.57
N ILE A 45 1.14 -6.97 -2.41
CA ILE A 45 1.47 -5.54 -2.34
C ILE A 45 2.87 -5.29 -2.90
N GLU A 46 3.80 -6.17 -2.58
CA GLU A 46 5.18 -6.02 -3.05
C GLU A 46 5.30 -6.25 -4.56
N ARG A 47 4.57 -7.21 -5.11
CA ARG A 47 4.75 -7.65 -6.50
C ARG A 47 3.80 -7.00 -7.49
N ALA A 48 2.58 -6.72 -7.06
CA ALA A 48 1.55 -6.26 -7.98
C ALA A 48 1.63 -4.76 -8.29
N PHE A 49 2.38 -4.01 -7.50
CA PHE A 49 2.46 -2.55 -7.64
C PHE A 49 3.89 -2.12 -7.95
N TYR A 50 4.01 -0.91 -8.45
CA TYR A 50 5.29 -0.37 -8.87
C TYR A 50 5.84 0.60 -7.83
N TYR A 51 7.13 0.46 -7.50
CA TYR A 51 7.77 1.31 -6.48
C TYR A 51 9.06 1.96 -6.98
N GLY A 52 9.37 1.80 -8.25
CA GLY A 52 10.61 2.37 -8.77
C GLY A 52 11.83 1.87 -8.01
N SER A 53 12.77 2.76 -7.79
CA SER A 53 13.98 2.44 -7.02
C SER A 53 13.70 2.32 -5.53
N ASP A 54 12.57 2.86 -5.06
CA ASP A 54 12.23 2.81 -3.63
C ASP A 54 11.90 1.40 -3.16
N LYS A 55 11.65 0.47 -4.10
CA LYS A 55 11.42 -0.91 -3.72
C LYS A 55 12.58 -1.49 -2.91
N GLU A 56 13.79 -1.05 -3.21
CA GLU A 56 14.98 -1.52 -2.51
C GLU A 56 15.09 -0.99 -1.08
N VAL A 57 14.50 0.17 -0.81
CA VAL A 57 14.58 0.79 0.50
C VAL A 57 13.37 0.49 1.38
N ILE A 58 12.26 0.01 0.79
CA ILE A 58 11.08 -0.34 1.56
C ILE A 58 11.30 -1.72 2.18
N ASN A 59 11.18 -1.79 3.50
CA ASN A 59 11.17 -3.08 4.19
C ASN A 59 9.73 -3.54 4.29
N PHE A 60 9.31 -4.39 3.35
CA PHE A 60 7.93 -4.84 3.27
C PHE A 60 7.49 -5.62 4.50
N ASP A 61 8.43 -6.24 5.21
CA ASP A 61 8.10 -6.96 6.44
C ASP A 61 7.56 -6.02 7.53
N ASN A 62 7.90 -4.74 7.45
CA ASN A 62 7.40 -3.74 8.40
C ASN A 62 6.09 -3.09 7.98
N VAL A 63 5.64 -3.33 6.76
CA VAL A 63 4.41 -2.71 6.24
C VAL A 63 3.20 -3.25 6.99
N ASP A 64 2.38 -2.34 7.48
CA ASP A 64 1.15 -2.69 8.18
C ASP A 64 0.04 -2.92 7.15
N MET A 65 -0.21 -4.19 6.84
CA MET A 65 -1.22 -4.55 5.85
C MET A 65 -2.63 -4.10 6.25
N TYR A 66 -2.90 -4.06 7.54
CA TYR A 66 -4.20 -3.60 8.02
C TYR A 66 -4.45 -2.15 7.60
N GLU A 67 -3.43 -1.30 7.75
CA GLU A 67 -3.54 0.10 7.33
C GLU A 67 -3.61 0.23 5.81
N ILE A 68 -2.85 -0.58 5.08
CA ILE A 68 -2.90 -0.54 3.62
C ILE A 68 -4.29 -0.93 3.11
N LYS A 69 -4.85 -2.01 3.65
CA LYS A 69 -6.20 -2.43 3.26
C LYS A 69 -7.24 -1.39 3.62
N GLY A 70 -7.11 -0.76 4.78
CA GLY A 70 -8.02 0.31 5.20
C GLY A 70 -7.99 1.47 4.23
N MET A 71 -6.81 1.88 3.81
CA MET A 71 -6.65 2.96 2.84
C MET A 71 -7.31 2.60 1.50
N MET A 72 -7.09 1.36 1.03
CA MET A 72 -7.68 0.91 -0.22
C MET A 72 -9.20 0.90 -0.16
N LEU A 73 -9.76 0.45 0.97
CA LEU A 73 -11.22 0.42 1.13
C LEU A 73 -11.80 1.83 1.15
N GLU A 74 -11.10 2.78 1.74
CA GLU A 74 -11.55 4.18 1.72
C GLU A 74 -11.59 4.74 0.31
N GLU A 75 -10.64 4.35 -0.54
CA GLU A 75 -10.60 4.83 -1.92
C GLU A 75 -11.77 4.30 -2.76
N LEU A 76 -12.40 3.20 -2.35
CA LEU A 76 -13.57 2.67 -3.05
C LEU A 76 -14.83 3.48 -2.78
N GLU A 77 -14.84 4.27 -1.75
CA GLU A 77 -16.00 5.09 -1.38
C GLU A 77 -15.93 6.49 -2.05
#